data_133426521aa37052fccbcbfcd26ab41f
#
_entry.id   133426521aa37052fccbcbfcd26ab41f
#
_cell.length_a   1.000
_cell.length_b   1.000
_cell.length_c   1.000
_cell.angle_alpha   90.00
_cell.angle_beta   90.00
_cell.angle_gamma   90.00
#
_symmetry.space_group_name_H-M   'P 1'
#
loop_
_entity.id
_entity.type
_entity.pdbx_description
1 polymer ?
#
loop_
_entity_poly.entity_id
_entity_poly.type
_entity_poly.pdbx_seq_one_letter_code
_entity_poly.pdbx_strand_id
1 'polypeptide(L)'
;MEQITKDYEKARSKSSDPFYLFNVTVQNHGGYVGNRGFVDADIQVTNSMLSSDEVEQYVTLAKKSDEAFEELTKYFEKVDEPTIIVMFGDHQPPLSTDFYSNIFGKKIDNFTAKDTATWYSTPYVIWANYDIEEKQNEDMSANYLSSYLLNLIGADMTGYNKYLLDLQKKIPVLTGLFYQGDDGEFRNIDEKSKYTKYINEYSKVQYNGLFDKKHRVEYFLSLIHI
;
A
#
# COMPACT_ATOMS: atom_id res chain seq x y z
N MET A 1 -16.87 7.17 -1.68
CA MET A 1 -16.44 8.18 -0.71
C MET A 1 -17.57 8.72 0.17
N GLU A 2 -18.76 8.93 -0.34
CA GLU A 2 -19.94 9.39 0.42
C GLU A 2 -20.22 8.58 1.71
N GLN A 3 -19.99 7.27 1.71
CA GLN A 3 -20.17 6.46 2.92
C GLN A 3 -19.14 6.80 4.00
N ILE A 4 -17.88 7.10 3.63
CA ILE A 4 -16.82 7.47 4.58
C ILE A 4 -17.18 8.77 5.31
N THR A 5 -17.65 9.78 4.58
CA THR A 5 -18.06 11.06 5.19
C THR A 5 -19.27 10.91 6.10
N LYS A 6 -20.25 10.09 5.72
CA LYS A 6 -21.41 9.77 6.57
C LYS A 6 -21.01 9.03 7.85
N ASP A 7 -20.08 8.08 7.75
CA ASP A 7 -19.61 7.33 8.93
C ASP A 7 -18.80 8.25 9.87
N TYR A 8 -18.00 9.16 9.31
CA TYR A 8 -17.32 10.20 10.07
C TYR A 8 -18.30 11.11 10.80
N GLU A 9 -19.27 11.71 10.11
CA GLU A 9 -20.27 12.57 10.72
C GLU A 9 -21.08 11.87 11.82
N LYS A 10 -21.46 10.62 11.58
CA LYS A 10 -22.13 9.77 12.56
C LYS A 10 -21.26 9.49 13.79
N ALA A 11 -19.96 9.28 13.62
CA ALA A 11 -19.04 9.11 14.74
C ALA A 11 -18.91 10.40 15.54
N ARG A 12 -18.71 11.54 14.87
CA ARG A 12 -18.59 12.87 15.51
C ARG A 12 -19.87 13.30 16.26
N SER A 13 -21.03 12.90 15.76
CA SER A 13 -22.30 13.19 16.48
C SER A 13 -22.42 12.46 17.83
N LYS A 14 -21.58 11.46 18.10
CA LYS A 14 -21.65 10.60 19.28
C LYS A 14 -20.49 10.79 20.25
N SER A 15 -19.31 11.12 19.77
CA SER A 15 -18.09 11.24 20.56
C SER A 15 -17.10 12.20 19.93
N SER A 16 -16.29 12.84 20.77
CA SER A 16 -15.09 13.59 20.38
C SER A 16 -13.80 12.74 20.41
N ASP A 17 -13.91 11.45 20.71
CA ASP A 17 -12.76 10.55 20.73
C ASP A 17 -12.14 10.41 19.33
N PRO A 18 -10.84 10.09 19.21
CA PRO A 18 -10.22 9.85 17.91
C PRO A 18 -11.00 8.80 17.09
N PHE A 19 -11.23 9.11 15.82
CA PHE A 19 -11.95 8.23 14.88
C PHE A 19 -10.97 7.54 13.96
N TYR A 20 -11.06 6.21 13.88
CA TYR A 20 -10.32 5.41 12.92
C TYR A 20 -11.28 4.62 12.04
N LEU A 21 -11.08 4.70 10.73
CA LEU A 21 -11.83 3.94 9.75
C LEU A 21 -10.86 3.24 8.79
N PHE A 22 -10.97 1.93 8.67
CA PHE A 22 -10.36 1.16 7.59
C PHE A 22 -11.45 0.79 6.59
N ASN A 23 -11.32 1.31 5.36
CA ASN A 23 -12.30 1.12 4.30
C ASN A 23 -11.67 0.39 3.11
N VAL A 24 -12.34 -0.65 2.62
CA VAL A 24 -11.94 -1.39 1.43
C VAL A 24 -12.92 -1.08 0.30
N THR A 25 -12.40 -0.55 -0.81
CA THR A 25 -13.20 -0.31 -2.02
C THR A 25 -13.10 -1.51 -2.95
N VAL A 26 -14.21 -1.86 -3.60
CA VAL A 26 -14.27 -3.02 -4.52
C VAL A 26 -14.45 -2.58 -5.98
N GLN A 27 -14.53 -1.26 -6.22
CA GLN A 27 -14.81 -0.71 -7.54
C GLN A 27 -13.80 -1.14 -8.61
N ASN A 28 -12.52 -1.21 -8.26
CA ASN A 28 -11.44 -1.56 -9.19
C ASN A 28 -11.12 -3.06 -9.22
N HIS A 29 -11.89 -3.88 -8.50
CA HIS A 29 -11.69 -5.32 -8.49
C HIS A 29 -11.90 -5.91 -9.88
N GLY A 30 -11.06 -6.86 -10.28
CA GLY A 30 -11.02 -7.44 -11.62
C GLY A 30 -12.30 -8.09 -12.12
N GLY A 31 -12.28 -8.44 -13.39
CA GLY A 31 -13.42 -8.90 -14.18
C GLY A 31 -13.94 -7.77 -15.06
N TYR A 32 -13.03 -7.03 -15.69
CA TYR A 32 -13.29 -5.81 -16.47
C TYR A 32 -14.04 -6.06 -17.79
N VAL A 33 -14.30 -7.30 -18.17
CA VAL A 33 -15.05 -7.66 -19.38
C VAL A 33 -16.40 -8.27 -19.05
N GLY A 34 -17.41 -7.96 -19.85
CA GLY A 34 -18.78 -8.53 -19.78
C GLY A 34 -19.75 -7.71 -18.91
N ASN A 35 -21.02 -8.15 -18.86
CA ASN A 35 -22.16 -7.45 -18.24
C ASN A 35 -22.13 -7.48 -16.69
N ARG A 36 -21.04 -7.09 -16.07
CA ARG A 36 -20.93 -7.09 -14.59
C ARG A 36 -21.24 -5.74 -13.92
N GLY A 37 -21.90 -4.82 -14.63
CA GLY A 37 -22.33 -3.54 -14.06
C GLY A 37 -21.22 -2.49 -13.91
N PHE A 38 -20.14 -2.62 -14.68
CA PHE A 38 -19.12 -1.60 -14.79
C PHE A 38 -19.63 -0.38 -15.56
N VAL A 39 -18.98 0.75 -15.32
CA VAL A 39 -19.25 1.97 -16.09
C VAL A 39 -18.76 1.82 -17.52
N ASP A 40 -19.35 2.54 -18.46
CA ASP A 40 -18.83 2.62 -19.82
C ASP A 40 -17.42 3.21 -19.79
N ALA A 41 -16.50 2.62 -20.56
CA ALA A 41 -15.14 3.11 -20.66
C ALA A 41 -15.13 4.50 -21.34
N ASP A 42 -14.60 5.49 -20.65
CA ASP A 42 -14.47 6.87 -21.13
C ASP A 42 -13.02 7.25 -21.48
N ILE A 43 -12.08 6.34 -21.25
CA ILE A 43 -10.66 6.47 -21.59
C ILE A 43 -10.32 5.50 -22.71
N GLN A 44 -9.68 6.01 -23.78
CA GLN A 44 -9.17 5.22 -24.89
C GLN A 44 -7.65 5.09 -24.82
N VAL A 45 -7.15 3.87 -24.96
CA VAL A 45 -5.70 3.59 -25.05
C VAL A 45 -5.26 3.62 -26.50
N THR A 46 -4.44 4.60 -26.88
CA THR A 46 -4.02 4.82 -28.26
C THR A 46 -2.92 3.86 -28.73
N ASN A 47 -2.17 3.25 -27.81
CA ASN A 47 -1.17 2.24 -28.15
C ASN A 47 -1.86 0.90 -28.48
N SER A 48 -1.87 0.51 -29.74
CA SER A 48 -2.56 -0.69 -30.23
C SER A 48 -2.05 -2.01 -29.63
N MET A 49 -0.82 -2.06 -29.11
CA MET A 49 -0.29 -3.25 -28.43
C MET A 49 -0.79 -3.38 -27.00
N LEU A 50 -1.30 -2.31 -26.42
CA LEU A 50 -1.77 -2.24 -25.03
C LEU A 50 -3.30 -2.05 -24.95
N SER A 51 -3.95 -1.62 -26.03
CA SER A 51 -5.38 -1.35 -26.06
C SER A 51 -6.19 -2.65 -26.04
N SER A 52 -7.13 -2.71 -25.13
CA SER A 52 -8.22 -3.69 -25.09
C SER A 52 -9.36 -3.13 -24.24
N ASP A 53 -10.57 -3.65 -24.40
CA ASP A 53 -11.73 -3.27 -23.61
C ASP A 53 -11.45 -3.42 -22.10
N GLU A 54 -10.68 -4.43 -21.72
CA GLU A 54 -10.29 -4.74 -20.36
C GLU A 54 -9.37 -3.65 -19.78
N VAL A 55 -8.38 -3.22 -20.54
CA VAL A 55 -7.44 -2.17 -20.13
C VAL A 55 -8.14 -0.81 -20.06
N GLU A 56 -8.97 -0.46 -21.06
CA GLU A 56 -9.73 0.78 -21.09
C GLU A 56 -10.72 0.86 -19.94
N GLN A 57 -11.37 -0.25 -19.62
CA GLN A 57 -12.22 -0.35 -18.42
C GLN A 57 -11.43 -0.13 -17.14
N TYR A 58 -10.26 -0.77 -16.99
CA TYR A 58 -9.43 -0.60 -15.81
C TYR A 58 -8.97 0.85 -15.62
N VAL A 59 -8.44 1.51 -16.66
CA VAL A 59 -7.97 2.90 -16.54
C VAL A 59 -9.11 3.87 -16.29
N THR A 60 -10.31 3.60 -16.82
CA THR A 60 -11.52 4.37 -16.50
C THR A 60 -11.89 4.23 -15.01
N LEU A 61 -11.83 3.03 -14.45
CA LEU A 61 -12.10 2.81 -13.02
C LEU A 61 -11.03 3.45 -12.13
N ALA A 62 -9.75 3.40 -12.54
CA ALA A 62 -8.66 4.08 -11.84
C ALA A 62 -8.88 5.60 -11.78
N LYS A 63 -9.26 6.23 -12.91
CA LYS A 63 -9.66 7.65 -12.95
C LYS A 63 -10.81 7.95 -11.97
N LYS A 64 -11.84 7.12 -11.93
CA LYS A 64 -12.96 7.30 -10.99
C LYS A 64 -12.54 7.17 -9.52
N SER A 65 -11.53 6.37 -9.23
CA SER A 65 -10.97 6.29 -7.87
C SER A 65 -10.19 7.55 -7.51
N ASP A 66 -9.48 8.13 -8.46
CA ASP A 66 -8.77 9.40 -8.30
C ASP A 66 -9.77 10.55 -8.05
N GLU A 67 -10.81 10.67 -8.87
CA GLU A 67 -11.90 11.65 -8.70
C GLU A 67 -12.57 11.52 -7.32
N ALA A 68 -12.81 10.27 -6.89
CA ALA A 68 -13.42 10.00 -5.59
C ALA A 68 -12.48 10.33 -4.41
N PHE A 69 -11.16 10.16 -4.58
CA PHE A 69 -10.18 10.57 -3.60
C PHE A 69 -10.08 12.10 -3.51
N GLU A 70 -10.11 12.81 -4.63
CA GLU A 70 -10.17 14.27 -4.68
C GLU A 70 -11.41 14.81 -3.93
N GLU A 71 -12.59 14.21 -4.14
CA GLU A 71 -13.80 14.58 -3.40
C GLU A 71 -13.63 14.38 -1.89
N LEU A 72 -12.98 13.29 -1.48
CA LEU A 72 -12.74 12.98 -0.07
C LEU A 72 -11.79 14.00 0.58
N THR A 73 -10.69 14.34 -0.07
CA THR A 73 -9.75 15.34 0.43
C THR A 73 -10.37 16.72 0.51
N LYS A 74 -11.13 17.14 -0.52
CA LYS A 74 -11.90 18.42 -0.51
C LYS A 74 -12.94 18.51 0.62
N TYR A 75 -13.48 17.38 1.05
CA TYR A 75 -14.37 17.35 2.22
C TYR A 75 -13.56 17.61 3.50
N PHE A 76 -12.48 16.85 3.72
CA PHE A 76 -11.71 16.94 4.96
C PHE A 76 -10.83 18.20 5.05
N GLU A 77 -10.51 18.87 3.94
CA GLU A 77 -9.91 20.23 3.96
C GLU A 77 -10.74 21.27 4.72
N LYS A 78 -12.06 21.06 4.82
CA LYS A 78 -12.99 21.97 5.49
C LYS A 78 -13.31 21.56 6.92
N VAL A 79 -12.73 20.47 7.37
CA VAL A 79 -12.91 19.93 8.73
C VAL A 79 -11.81 20.48 9.62
N ASP A 80 -12.19 21.12 10.74
CA ASP A 80 -11.23 21.69 11.70
C ASP A 80 -10.43 20.62 12.48
N GLU A 81 -10.97 19.39 12.57
CA GLU A 81 -10.28 18.28 13.27
C GLU A 81 -9.10 17.78 12.44
N PRO A 82 -7.88 17.66 13.07
CA PRO A 82 -6.73 17.08 12.39
C PRO A 82 -7.04 15.70 11.81
N THR A 83 -6.96 15.59 10.49
CA THR A 83 -7.32 14.37 9.76
C THR A 83 -6.19 13.96 8.84
N ILE A 84 -5.88 12.66 8.85
CA ILE A 84 -4.95 12.03 7.90
C ILE A 84 -5.67 10.93 7.14
N ILE A 85 -5.41 10.87 5.84
CA ILE A 85 -5.98 9.86 4.94
C ILE A 85 -4.83 9.13 4.27
N VAL A 86 -4.84 7.81 4.35
CA VAL A 86 -3.90 6.94 3.63
C VAL A 86 -4.67 6.14 2.61
N MET A 87 -4.37 6.35 1.33
CA MET A 87 -4.90 5.55 0.23
C MET A 87 -3.77 4.71 -0.36
N PHE A 88 -4.02 3.44 -0.61
CA PHE A 88 -3.05 2.54 -1.24
C PHE A 88 -3.75 1.46 -2.05
N GLY A 89 -3.08 0.98 -3.10
CA GLY A 89 -3.49 -0.22 -3.82
C GLY A 89 -3.02 -1.47 -3.09
N ASP A 90 -3.84 -2.52 -3.09
CA ASP A 90 -3.54 -3.81 -2.47
C ASP A 90 -2.78 -4.75 -3.41
N HIS A 91 -3.07 -4.70 -4.71
CA HIS A 91 -2.41 -5.48 -5.76
C HIS A 91 -2.65 -4.87 -7.15
N GLN A 92 -1.94 -5.39 -8.17
CA GLN A 92 -2.13 -5.02 -9.56
C GLN A 92 -3.47 -5.53 -10.12
N PRO A 93 -3.99 -4.87 -11.19
CA PRO A 93 -5.14 -5.36 -11.91
C PRO A 93 -4.84 -6.72 -12.54
N PRO A 94 -5.79 -7.68 -12.54
CA PRO A 94 -5.63 -8.98 -13.19
C PRO A 94 -5.82 -8.87 -14.72
N LEU A 95 -4.94 -8.08 -15.37
CA LEU A 95 -4.88 -7.96 -16.83
C LEU A 95 -4.13 -9.15 -17.43
N SER A 96 -4.18 -9.30 -18.77
CA SER A 96 -3.59 -10.43 -19.45
C SER A 96 -2.06 -10.48 -19.32
N THR A 97 -1.49 -11.70 -19.40
CA THR A 97 -0.02 -11.88 -19.42
C THR A 97 0.62 -11.23 -20.63
N ASP A 98 -0.08 -11.15 -21.76
CA ASP A 98 0.39 -10.48 -22.97
C ASP A 98 0.47 -8.96 -22.76
N PHE A 99 -0.50 -8.37 -22.08
CA PHE A 99 -0.46 -6.96 -21.70
C PHE A 99 0.80 -6.64 -20.89
N TYR A 100 1.07 -7.40 -19.84
CA TYR A 100 2.27 -7.20 -19.01
C TYR A 100 3.55 -7.47 -19.80
N SER A 101 3.60 -8.52 -20.63
CA SER A 101 4.74 -8.81 -21.46
C SER A 101 5.05 -7.68 -22.45
N ASN A 102 4.02 -7.03 -23.00
CA ASN A 102 4.17 -5.88 -23.89
C ASN A 102 4.70 -4.65 -23.15
N ILE A 103 4.19 -4.35 -21.95
CA ILE A 103 4.68 -3.24 -21.12
C ILE A 103 6.17 -3.42 -20.76
N PHE A 104 6.55 -4.63 -20.34
CA PHE A 104 7.93 -4.89 -19.92
C PHE A 104 8.87 -5.21 -21.07
N GLY A 105 8.36 -5.40 -22.30
CA GLY A 105 9.16 -5.79 -23.47
C GLY A 105 9.78 -7.19 -23.36
N LYS A 106 9.28 -8.04 -22.46
CA LYS A 106 9.74 -9.41 -22.20
C LYS A 106 8.65 -10.28 -21.57
N LYS A 107 8.78 -11.59 -21.71
CA LYS A 107 7.86 -12.54 -21.08
C LYS A 107 8.00 -12.50 -19.56
N ILE A 108 6.90 -12.73 -18.84
CA ILE A 108 6.85 -12.76 -17.36
C ILE A 108 7.85 -13.77 -16.78
N ASP A 109 8.01 -14.93 -17.41
CA ASP A 109 8.96 -15.98 -16.98
C ASP A 109 10.43 -15.51 -16.98
N ASN A 110 10.72 -14.40 -17.66
CA ASN A 110 12.06 -13.81 -17.74
C ASN A 110 12.20 -12.56 -16.86
N PHE A 111 11.29 -12.30 -15.94
CA PHE A 111 11.37 -11.16 -15.04
C PHE A 111 12.51 -11.33 -14.05
N THR A 112 13.30 -10.28 -13.92
CA THR A 112 14.27 -10.13 -12.83
C THR A 112 13.54 -9.74 -11.53
N ALA A 113 14.23 -9.79 -10.39
CA ALA A 113 13.68 -9.31 -9.12
C ALA A 113 13.18 -7.85 -9.23
N LYS A 114 13.88 -7.00 -9.99
CA LYS A 114 13.46 -5.61 -10.24
C LYS A 114 12.19 -5.54 -11.10
N ASP A 115 12.09 -6.34 -12.15
CA ASP A 115 10.87 -6.39 -12.98
C ASP A 115 9.67 -6.86 -12.15
N THR A 116 9.88 -7.89 -11.33
CA THR A 116 8.87 -8.39 -10.40
C THR A 116 8.46 -7.31 -9.40
N ALA A 117 9.41 -6.58 -8.83
CA ALA A 117 9.12 -5.47 -7.93
C ALA A 117 8.30 -4.38 -8.62
N THR A 118 8.68 -3.98 -9.83
CA THR A 118 7.90 -3.01 -10.62
C THR A 118 6.50 -3.52 -10.91
N TRP A 119 6.35 -4.80 -11.26
CA TRP A 119 5.05 -5.41 -11.52
C TRP A 119 4.16 -5.43 -10.26
N TYR A 120 4.73 -5.69 -9.09
CA TYR A 120 3.98 -5.74 -7.82
C TYR A 120 3.85 -4.38 -7.12
N SER A 121 4.38 -3.29 -7.70
CA SER A 121 4.26 -1.96 -7.12
C SER A 121 2.87 -1.38 -7.32
N THR A 122 2.29 -0.85 -6.26
CA THR A 122 1.03 -0.11 -6.26
C THR A 122 1.25 1.29 -5.68
N PRO A 123 0.51 2.30 -6.14
CA PRO A 123 0.64 3.63 -5.58
C PRO A 123 0.10 3.69 -4.16
N TYR A 124 0.69 4.56 -3.34
CA TYR A 124 0.10 5.01 -2.08
C TYR A 124 0.20 6.53 -1.96
N VAL A 125 -0.75 7.12 -1.25
CA VAL A 125 -0.80 8.55 -0.96
C VAL A 125 -1.11 8.72 0.52
N ILE A 126 -0.36 9.59 1.19
CA ILE A 126 -0.66 10.06 2.54
C ILE A 126 -1.01 11.55 2.42
N TRP A 127 -2.21 11.91 2.80
CA TRP A 127 -2.74 13.26 2.78
C TRP A 127 -3.19 13.66 4.18
N ALA A 128 -2.96 14.90 4.56
CA ALA A 128 -3.47 15.46 5.81
C ALA A 128 -4.03 16.87 5.57
N ASN A 129 -5.00 17.27 6.39
CA ASN A 129 -5.51 18.66 6.40
C ASN A 129 -4.69 19.60 7.30
N TYR A 130 -3.51 19.17 7.71
CA TYR A 130 -2.54 19.93 8.50
C TYR A 130 -1.13 19.64 7.98
N ASP A 131 -0.15 20.45 8.38
CA ASP A 131 1.23 20.34 7.92
C ASP A 131 1.86 19.01 8.34
N ILE A 132 2.32 18.24 7.37
CA ILE A 132 3.14 17.04 7.53
C ILE A 132 4.38 17.14 6.64
N GLU A 133 5.42 16.36 6.94
CA GLU A 133 6.59 16.29 6.07
C GLU A 133 6.22 15.76 4.69
N GLU A 134 6.37 16.59 3.65
CA GLU A 134 6.11 16.19 2.28
C GLU A 134 7.26 15.37 1.72
N LYS A 135 6.96 14.22 1.16
CA LYS A 135 7.90 13.35 0.44
C LYS A 135 7.30 12.84 -0.85
N GLN A 136 8.16 12.62 -1.83
CA GLN A 136 7.76 12.10 -3.13
C GLN A 136 8.65 10.93 -3.52
N ASN A 137 8.06 9.96 -4.23
CA ASN A 137 8.77 8.79 -4.77
C ASN A 137 9.49 7.95 -3.69
N GLU A 138 8.87 7.79 -2.53
CA GLU A 138 9.34 6.92 -1.46
C GLU A 138 8.81 5.50 -1.68
N ASP A 139 9.66 4.61 -2.16
CA ASP A 139 9.32 3.19 -2.29
C ASP A 139 9.45 2.49 -0.95
N MET A 140 8.42 1.74 -0.57
CA MET A 140 8.46 0.86 0.60
C MET A 140 7.55 -0.35 0.42
N SER A 141 7.82 -1.43 1.12
CA SER A 141 6.87 -2.53 1.19
C SER A 141 5.75 -2.27 2.21
N ALA A 142 4.57 -2.84 1.93
CA ALA A 142 3.35 -2.58 2.70
C ALA A 142 3.47 -2.86 4.21
N ASN A 143 4.35 -3.79 4.62
CA ASN A 143 4.60 -4.10 6.03
C ASN A 143 5.19 -2.93 6.83
N TYR A 144 5.79 -1.93 6.17
CA TYR A 144 6.34 -0.73 6.83
C TYR A 144 5.33 0.42 6.91
N LEU A 145 4.30 0.44 6.07
CA LEU A 145 3.42 1.59 5.88
C LEU A 145 2.79 2.08 7.20
N SER A 146 2.29 1.16 8.05
CA SER A 146 1.70 1.56 9.33
C SER A 146 2.72 2.18 10.30
N SER A 147 3.94 1.63 10.36
CA SER A 147 5.00 2.17 11.21
C SER A 147 5.51 3.51 10.69
N TYR A 148 5.62 3.65 9.37
CA TYR A 148 5.95 4.89 8.70
C TYR A 148 4.91 5.98 9.02
N LEU A 149 3.62 5.67 8.90
CA LEU A 149 2.54 6.59 9.23
C LEU A 149 2.59 7.04 10.70
N LEU A 150 2.73 6.10 11.64
CA LEU A 150 2.83 6.44 13.06
C LEU A 150 4.01 7.35 13.37
N ASN A 151 5.16 7.11 12.72
CA ASN A 151 6.32 7.98 12.85
C ASN A 151 6.08 9.38 12.26
N LEU A 152 5.44 9.46 11.09
CA LEU A 152 5.14 10.71 10.39
C LEU A 152 4.26 11.64 11.23
N ILE A 153 3.26 11.07 11.92
CA ILE A 153 2.34 11.84 12.77
C ILE A 153 2.80 12.00 14.23
N GLY A 154 3.98 11.50 14.57
CA GLY A 154 4.50 11.56 15.94
C GLY A 154 3.72 10.76 16.96
N ALA A 155 3.02 9.69 16.53
CA ALA A 155 2.25 8.84 17.42
C ALA A 155 3.14 7.85 18.19
N ASP A 156 2.61 7.36 19.32
CA ASP A 156 3.26 6.31 20.11
C ASP A 156 3.39 5.02 19.29
N MET A 157 4.55 4.37 19.42
CA MET A 157 4.90 3.17 18.68
C MET A 157 5.31 2.02 19.59
N THR A 158 4.82 0.83 19.27
CA THR A 158 5.30 -0.42 19.90
C THR A 158 6.75 -0.70 19.54
N GLY A 159 7.40 -1.61 20.28
CA GLY A 159 8.72 -2.11 19.91
C GLY A 159 8.77 -2.72 18.51
N TYR A 160 7.67 -3.34 18.05
CA TYR A 160 7.55 -3.86 16.69
C TYR A 160 7.58 -2.76 15.63
N ASN A 161 6.84 -1.67 15.84
CA ASN A 161 6.86 -0.54 14.90
C ASN A 161 8.27 0.09 14.81
N LYS A 162 8.95 0.28 15.95
CA LYS A 162 10.33 0.81 15.99
C LYS A 162 11.30 -0.13 15.27
N TYR A 163 11.17 -1.43 15.51
CA TYR A 163 11.96 -2.46 14.81
C TYR A 163 11.76 -2.41 13.28
N LEU A 164 10.51 -2.25 12.83
CA LEU A 164 10.21 -2.16 11.39
C LEU A 164 10.84 -0.91 10.75
N LEU A 165 10.83 0.24 11.42
CA LEU A 165 11.50 1.45 10.94
C LEU A 165 13.03 1.28 10.84
N ASP A 166 13.64 0.58 11.79
CA ASP A 166 15.08 0.29 11.72
C ASP A 166 15.42 -0.75 10.64
N LEU A 167 14.55 -1.73 10.43
CA LEU A 167 14.68 -2.70 9.34
C LEU A 167 14.55 -2.01 7.97
N GLN A 168 13.58 -1.11 7.81
CA GLN A 168 13.35 -0.34 6.59
C GLN A 168 14.59 0.44 6.15
N LYS A 169 15.38 1.00 7.07
CA LYS A 169 16.65 1.69 6.75
C LYS A 169 17.68 0.76 6.10
N LYS A 170 17.57 -0.55 6.28
CA LYS A 170 18.48 -1.57 5.74
C LYS A 170 17.89 -2.27 4.52
N ILE A 171 16.59 -2.50 4.57
CA ILE A 171 15.84 -3.21 3.53
C ILE A 171 14.55 -2.41 3.28
N PRO A 172 14.61 -1.34 2.46
CA PRO A 172 13.44 -0.48 2.21
C PRO A 172 12.23 -1.23 1.66
N VAL A 173 12.48 -2.27 0.85
CA VAL A 173 11.43 -3.13 0.31
C VAL A 173 11.70 -4.57 0.74
N LEU A 174 10.75 -5.20 1.41
CA LEU A 174 10.85 -6.60 1.85
C LEU A 174 9.51 -7.30 1.66
N THR A 175 9.47 -8.26 0.75
CA THR A 175 8.29 -9.06 0.41
C THR A 175 8.58 -10.56 0.55
N GLY A 176 7.58 -11.39 0.28
CA GLY A 176 7.78 -12.84 0.22
C GLY A 176 8.46 -13.35 -1.05
N LEU A 177 8.69 -12.49 -2.05
CA LEU A 177 9.25 -12.86 -3.36
C LEU A 177 10.61 -12.21 -3.61
N PHE A 178 10.79 -10.97 -3.21
CA PHE A 178 11.97 -10.16 -3.46
C PHE A 178 12.20 -9.14 -2.34
N TYR A 179 13.38 -8.56 -2.32
CA TYR A 179 13.72 -7.43 -1.46
C TYR A 179 14.65 -6.44 -2.17
N GLN A 180 14.68 -5.20 -1.68
CA GLN A 180 15.66 -4.19 -2.05
C GLN A 180 16.47 -3.82 -0.81
N GLY A 181 17.80 -3.88 -0.92
CA GLY A 181 18.69 -3.44 0.15
C GLY A 181 18.95 -1.93 0.14
N ASP A 182 19.65 -1.44 1.16
CA ASP A 182 20.12 -0.04 1.25
C ASP A 182 21.16 0.33 0.18
N ASP A 183 21.61 -0.65 -0.60
CA ASP A 183 22.43 -0.44 -1.79
C ASP A 183 21.61 -0.20 -3.08
N GLY A 184 20.27 -0.18 -2.99
CA GLY A 184 19.35 0.05 -4.09
C GLY A 184 19.11 -1.16 -5.00
N GLU A 185 19.78 -2.28 -4.76
CA GLU A 185 19.70 -3.46 -5.61
C GLU A 185 18.55 -4.38 -5.22
N PHE A 186 17.75 -4.80 -6.20
CA PHE A 186 16.69 -5.80 -6.04
C PHE A 186 17.26 -7.22 -6.16
N ARG A 187 16.82 -8.10 -5.27
CA ARG A 187 17.23 -9.51 -5.18
C ARG A 187 16.02 -10.40 -4.92
N ASN A 188 16.07 -11.64 -5.39
CA ASN A 188 15.07 -12.63 -4.99
C ASN A 188 15.21 -12.97 -3.50
N ILE A 189 14.10 -13.34 -2.86
CA ILE A 189 14.06 -13.53 -1.40
C ILE A 189 14.99 -14.67 -0.92
N ASP A 190 15.25 -15.67 -1.74
CA ASP A 190 16.10 -16.81 -1.46
C ASP A 190 17.59 -16.55 -1.76
N GLU A 191 17.93 -15.42 -2.37
CA GLU A 191 19.28 -15.03 -2.70
C GLU A 191 20.08 -14.68 -1.44
N LYS A 192 21.20 -15.39 -1.21
CA LYS A 192 22.07 -15.12 -0.07
C LYS A 192 22.86 -13.82 -0.25
N SER A 193 22.82 -12.97 0.76
CA SER A 193 23.51 -11.67 0.76
C SER A 193 23.85 -11.19 2.17
N LYS A 194 24.45 -10.01 2.28
CA LYS A 194 24.66 -9.33 3.57
C LYS A 194 23.34 -9.06 4.33
N TYR A 195 22.20 -9.08 3.64
CA TYR A 195 20.87 -8.84 4.20
C TYR A 195 20.18 -10.09 4.74
N THR A 196 20.63 -11.28 4.39
CA THR A 196 20.01 -12.56 4.80
C THR A 196 19.80 -12.65 6.32
N LYS A 197 20.72 -12.11 7.11
CA LYS A 197 20.58 -12.08 8.57
C LYS A 197 19.36 -11.28 9.04
N TYR A 198 19.09 -10.12 8.45
CA TYR A 198 17.97 -9.25 8.79
C TYR A 198 16.63 -9.87 8.36
N ILE A 199 16.59 -10.53 7.20
CA ILE A 199 15.42 -11.26 6.70
C ILE A 199 15.07 -12.41 7.66
N ASN A 200 16.09 -13.17 8.11
CA ASN A 200 15.90 -14.24 9.07
C ASN A 200 15.46 -13.73 10.46
N GLU A 201 15.97 -12.60 10.90
CA GLU A 201 15.53 -11.94 12.15
C GLU A 201 14.09 -11.50 12.04
N TYR A 202 13.70 -10.86 10.94
CA TYR A 202 12.33 -10.45 10.69
C TYR A 202 11.37 -11.63 10.68
N SER A 203 11.72 -12.75 10.02
CA SER A 203 10.92 -13.98 10.04
C SER A 203 10.70 -14.52 11.45
N LYS A 204 11.72 -14.44 12.32
CA LYS A 204 11.58 -14.84 13.74
C LYS A 204 10.66 -13.92 14.52
N VAL A 205 10.77 -12.60 14.29
CA VAL A 205 9.89 -11.61 14.95
C VAL A 205 8.44 -11.81 14.51
N GLN A 206 8.20 -12.03 13.22
CA GLN A 206 6.86 -12.34 12.71
C GLN A 206 6.31 -13.64 13.31
N TYR A 207 7.12 -14.70 13.35
CA TYR A 207 6.73 -15.98 13.94
C TYR A 207 6.36 -15.80 15.43
N ASN A 208 7.19 -15.09 16.18
CA ASN A 208 6.92 -14.82 17.60
C ASN A 208 5.61 -14.06 17.79
N GLY A 209 5.38 -13.00 17.01
CA GLY A 209 4.17 -12.19 17.10
C GLY A 209 2.88 -12.93 16.72
N LEU A 210 2.94 -13.80 15.69
CA LEU A 210 1.76 -14.43 15.11
C LEU A 210 1.45 -15.81 15.70
N PHE A 211 2.50 -16.61 15.98
CA PHE A 211 2.34 -18.05 16.24
C PHE A 211 2.82 -18.50 17.63
N ASP A 212 3.85 -17.88 18.21
CA ASP A 212 4.43 -18.31 19.49
C ASP A 212 3.67 -17.72 20.69
N LYS A 213 2.48 -18.22 20.91
CA LYS A 213 1.61 -17.74 22.02
C LYS A 213 2.22 -17.91 23.40
N LYS A 214 3.13 -18.87 23.59
CA LYS A 214 3.72 -19.21 24.91
C LYS A 214 4.93 -18.32 25.27
N HIS A 215 5.68 -17.90 24.26
CA HIS A 215 6.94 -17.15 24.45
C HIS A 215 6.89 -15.82 23.70
N ARG A 216 5.68 -15.26 23.54
CA ARG A 216 5.49 -13.99 22.88
C ARG A 216 6.22 -12.87 23.62
N VAL A 217 7.01 -12.10 22.92
CA VAL A 217 7.75 -10.97 23.49
C VAL A 217 6.81 -9.76 23.56
N GLU A 218 6.32 -9.46 24.77
CA GLU A 218 5.35 -8.39 24.99
C GLU A 218 5.85 -7.01 24.55
N TYR A 219 7.14 -6.73 24.68
CA TYR A 219 7.76 -5.50 24.21
C TYR A 219 7.43 -5.16 22.73
N PHE A 220 7.32 -6.19 21.87
CA PHE A 220 6.97 -5.97 20.47
C PHE A 220 5.49 -5.62 20.26
N LEU A 221 4.63 -5.88 21.23
CA LEU A 221 3.17 -5.79 21.05
C LEU A 221 2.51 -4.72 21.94
N SER A 222 3.25 -4.10 22.84
CA SER A 222 2.68 -3.14 23.77
C SER A 222 3.29 -1.75 23.62
N LEU A 223 2.51 -0.74 24.00
CA LEU A 223 2.94 0.66 24.13
C LEU A 223 3.56 0.94 25.51
N ILE A 224 3.86 -0.08 26.31
CA ILE A 224 4.43 0.09 27.64
C ILE A 224 5.79 0.77 27.50
N HIS A 225 5.88 1.97 28.01
CA HIS A 225 7.13 2.69 28.20
C HIS A 225 7.86 2.02 29.38
N ILE A 226 9.04 1.42 29.12
CA ILE A 226 9.96 0.99 30.15
C ILE A 226 10.83 2.18 30.52
#